data_515f21afe8cf4216230d0f0c243aed02
#
_entry.id   515f21afe8cf4216230d0f0c243aed02
#
_cell.length_a   1.000
_cell.length_b   1.000
_cell.length_c   1.000
_cell.angle_alpha   90.00
_cell.angle_beta   90.00
_cell.angle_gamma   90.00
#
_symmetry.space_group_name_H-M   'P 1'
#
loop_
_entity.id
_entity.type
_entity.pdbx_description
1 polymer ?
#
loop_
_entity_poly.entity_id
_entity_poly.type
_entity_poly.pdbx_seq_one_letter_code
_entity_poly.pdbx_strand_id
1 'polypeptide(L)'
;NAALYQFLGLVFKNEKINDERIEIPAIEGDMGGKKYYMFSIEPDLLLKIGFVLHRAKANESEFPTYQRLLQPARLKGITKFINDGGYFPNSIIVNFSGKNKNKLHFEFFKTTKNSSSKLGVLKITNAYAIAYIIDGQHRLYGYANSQYKDSNTIPVVAFDGLDSIEQLQLFMDINENQKAVSATLRLDLEEDLYWDSPVAASRLKALRSSII
;
A
#
# COMPACT_ATOMS: atom_id res chain seq x y z
N ASN A 1 13.01 6.95 -7.60
CA ASN A 1 14.01 5.91 -7.55
C ASN A 1 13.85 5.07 -6.27
N ALA A 2 13.32 3.84 -6.38
CA ALA A 2 12.98 2.98 -5.25
C ALA A 2 14.15 2.78 -4.27
N ALA A 3 15.36 2.58 -4.77
CA ALA A 3 16.57 2.39 -3.95
C ALA A 3 16.89 3.65 -3.11
N LEU A 4 16.61 4.84 -3.64
CA LEU A 4 16.83 6.10 -2.90
C LEU A 4 15.89 6.18 -1.70
N TYR A 5 14.59 5.90 -1.88
CA TYR A 5 13.63 5.94 -0.76
C TYR A 5 13.97 4.90 0.32
N GLN A 6 14.39 3.69 -0.08
CA GLN A 6 14.87 2.68 0.85
C GLN A 6 16.11 3.13 1.63
N PHE A 7 17.07 3.71 0.93
CA PHE A 7 18.29 4.27 1.55
C PHE A 7 17.94 5.38 2.55
N LEU A 8 17.11 6.35 2.15
CA LEU A 8 16.67 7.42 3.04
C LEU A 8 15.96 6.86 4.30
N GLY A 9 15.07 5.89 4.11
CA GLY A 9 14.37 5.24 5.23
C GLY A 9 15.29 4.45 6.16
N LEU A 10 16.40 3.90 5.68
CA LEU A 10 17.38 3.21 6.51
C LEU A 10 18.29 4.17 7.28
N VAL A 11 18.79 5.21 6.60
CA VAL A 11 19.78 6.15 7.17
C VAL A 11 19.11 7.15 8.12
N PHE A 12 17.95 7.69 7.72
CA PHE A 12 17.26 8.76 8.45
C PHE A 12 16.01 8.27 9.23
N LYS A 13 15.94 6.99 9.58
CA LYS A 13 14.80 6.40 10.27
C LYS A 13 14.36 7.22 11.48
N ASN A 14 13.10 7.66 11.50
CA ASN A 14 12.46 8.52 12.49
C ASN A 14 12.98 9.98 12.53
N GLU A 15 13.89 10.39 11.68
CA GLU A 15 14.28 11.78 11.58
C GLU A 15 13.19 12.59 10.86
N LYS A 16 12.91 13.79 11.35
CA LYS A 16 11.93 14.69 10.73
C LYS A 16 12.41 15.15 9.37
N ILE A 17 11.52 15.13 8.40
CA ILE A 17 11.74 15.74 7.07
C ILE A 17 11.56 17.26 7.20
N ASN A 18 10.52 17.67 7.94
CA ASN A 18 10.29 19.05 8.36
C ASN A 18 9.40 19.07 9.62
N ASP A 19 9.12 20.26 10.14
CA ASP A 19 8.30 20.43 11.36
C ASP A 19 6.79 20.43 11.08
N GLU A 20 6.36 20.52 9.84
CA GLU A 20 4.96 20.47 9.44
C GLU A 20 4.44 19.04 9.50
N ARG A 21 3.20 18.87 9.97
CA ARG A 21 2.52 17.59 9.90
C ARG A 21 1.85 17.43 8.54
N ILE A 22 1.82 16.19 8.07
CA ILE A 22 0.98 15.80 6.92
C ILE A 22 -0.45 15.72 7.45
N GLU A 23 -1.36 16.55 6.93
CA GLU A 23 -2.77 16.58 7.31
C GLU A 23 -3.62 16.00 6.18
N ILE A 24 -4.38 14.95 6.47
CA ILE A 24 -5.11 14.18 5.46
C ILE A 24 -6.54 13.93 5.95
N PRO A 25 -7.57 14.18 5.11
CA PRO A 25 -8.93 13.71 5.40
C PRO A 25 -8.93 12.19 5.59
N ALA A 26 -9.52 11.72 6.68
CA ALA A 26 -9.49 10.30 7.03
C ALA A 26 -10.78 9.84 7.72
N ILE A 27 -10.99 8.54 7.65
CA ILE A 27 -12.06 7.85 8.37
C ILE A 27 -11.40 6.94 9.41
N GLU A 28 -11.75 7.11 10.69
CA GLU A 28 -11.40 6.18 11.75
C GLU A 28 -12.49 5.10 11.84
N GLY A 29 -12.08 3.85 11.86
CA GLY A 29 -12.94 2.70 12.07
C GLY A 29 -12.33 1.70 13.05
N ASP A 30 -13.09 0.64 13.32
CA ASP A 30 -12.66 -0.50 14.13
C ASP A 30 -12.97 -1.79 13.37
N MET A 31 -12.03 -2.74 13.38
CA MET A 31 -12.23 -4.10 12.89
C MET A 31 -11.47 -5.09 13.77
N GLY A 32 -12.18 -6.10 14.27
CA GLY A 32 -11.57 -7.09 15.17
C GLY A 32 -10.98 -6.50 16.45
N GLY A 33 -11.55 -5.41 16.96
CA GLY A 33 -11.05 -4.69 18.15
C GLY A 33 -9.78 -3.88 17.86
N LYS A 34 -9.39 -3.72 16.59
CA LYS A 34 -8.25 -2.90 16.18
C LYS A 34 -8.73 -1.63 15.50
N LYS A 35 -8.25 -0.51 16.00
CA LYS A 35 -8.50 0.79 15.40
C LYS A 35 -7.70 0.91 14.11
N TYR A 36 -8.34 1.41 13.05
CA TYR A 36 -7.67 1.71 11.79
C TYR A 36 -8.10 3.07 11.25
N TYR A 37 -7.28 3.62 10.36
CA TYR A 37 -7.55 4.83 9.61
C TYR A 37 -7.53 4.53 8.12
N MET A 38 -8.52 5.02 7.38
CA MET A 38 -8.60 4.93 5.93
C MET A 38 -8.49 6.33 5.32
N PHE A 39 -7.57 6.50 4.37
CA PHE A 39 -7.29 7.78 3.71
C PHE A 39 -6.67 7.58 2.32
N SER A 40 -6.55 8.66 1.57
CA SER A 40 -5.78 8.71 0.32
C SER A 40 -4.61 9.67 0.47
N ILE A 41 -3.47 9.31 -0.12
CA ILE A 41 -2.22 10.07 -0.01
C ILE A 41 -1.44 9.98 -1.34
N GLU A 42 -0.67 11.01 -1.65
CA GLU A 42 0.26 10.99 -2.78
C GLU A 42 1.37 9.96 -2.56
N PRO A 43 1.67 9.13 -3.57
CA PRO A 43 2.71 8.11 -3.48
C PRO A 43 4.07 8.63 -3.00
N ASP A 44 4.49 9.83 -3.42
CA ASP A 44 5.78 10.43 -3.02
C ASP A 44 5.85 10.68 -1.50
N LEU A 45 4.76 11.16 -0.90
CA LEU A 45 4.69 11.34 0.55
C LEU A 45 4.76 10.00 1.29
N LEU A 46 3.97 9.02 0.83
CA LEU A 46 3.98 7.69 1.45
C LEU A 46 5.34 6.98 1.27
N LEU A 47 6.03 7.16 0.14
CA LEU A 47 7.37 6.63 -0.10
C LEU A 47 8.41 7.19 0.87
N LYS A 48 8.28 8.45 1.31
CA LYS A 48 9.21 9.07 2.27
C LYS A 48 8.96 8.58 3.69
N ILE A 49 7.69 8.51 4.11
CA ILE A 49 7.35 8.11 5.48
C ILE A 49 7.25 6.59 5.64
N GLY A 50 7.07 5.84 4.54
CA GLY A 50 6.94 4.40 4.53
C GLY A 50 8.29 3.67 4.54
N PHE A 51 8.34 2.50 5.13
CA PHE A 51 9.49 1.62 5.05
C PHE A 51 9.10 0.14 5.04
N VAL A 52 10.05 -0.66 4.56
CA VAL A 52 9.93 -2.12 4.49
C VAL A 52 11.14 -2.72 5.18
N LEU A 53 10.92 -3.59 6.15
CA LEU A 53 11.99 -4.37 6.75
C LEU A 53 12.30 -5.57 5.87
N HIS A 54 13.44 -5.55 5.20
CA HIS A 54 13.94 -6.70 4.47
C HIS A 54 14.68 -7.65 5.42
N ARG A 55 14.54 -8.96 5.16
CA ARG A 55 15.27 -10.00 5.88
C ARG A 55 16.78 -9.85 5.61
N ALA A 56 17.50 -9.20 6.53
CA ALA A 56 18.95 -9.16 6.55
C ALA A 56 19.43 -9.79 7.85
N LYS A 57 20.50 -10.60 7.78
CA LYS A 57 21.11 -11.26 8.96
C LYS A 57 21.50 -10.30 10.09
N ALA A 58 21.62 -9.00 9.79
CA ALA A 58 21.94 -7.96 10.76
C ALA A 58 20.76 -7.45 11.59
N ASN A 59 19.51 -7.82 11.26
CA ASN A 59 18.28 -7.31 11.91
C ASN A 59 17.57 -8.38 12.74
N GLU A 60 18.28 -9.41 13.23
CA GLU A 60 17.68 -10.53 13.97
C GLU A 60 17.07 -10.14 15.33
N SER A 61 17.31 -8.93 15.84
CA SER A 61 16.98 -8.57 17.22
C SER A 61 15.70 -7.72 17.41
N GLU A 62 15.08 -7.16 16.38
CA GLU A 62 13.95 -6.24 16.61
C GLU A 62 12.61 -6.59 15.95
N PHE A 63 12.61 -7.29 14.77
CA PHE A 63 11.36 -7.65 14.10
C PHE A 63 11.53 -8.89 13.21
N PRO A 64 10.55 -9.80 13.16
CA PRO A 64 10.53 -10.87 12.16
C PRO A 64 10.42 -10.26 10.77
N THR A 65 11.49 -10.35 9.99
CA THR A 65 11.57 -9.80 8.64
C THR A 65 11.03 -10.83 7.66
N TYR A 66 9.81 -10.60 7.16
CA TYR A 66 9.10 -11.54 6.30
C TYR A 66 8.88 -11.02 4.87
N GLN A 67 9.20 -9.77 4.59
CA GLN A 67 8.93 -9.20 3.27
C GLN A 67 10.00 -9.57 2.24
N ARG A 68 9.51 -9.86 1.03
CA ARG A 68 10.37 -10.20 -0.11
C ARG A 68 11.15 -8.97 -0.57
N LEU A 69 12.39 -9.20 -1.05
CA LEU A 69 13.17 -8.15 -1.72
C LEU A 69 12.39 -7.58 -2.91
N LEU A 70 12.51 -6.27 -3.10
CA LEU A 70 11.94 -5.60 -4.26
C LEU A 70 12.58 -6.13 -5.55
N GLN A 71 11.76 -6.63 -6.45
CA GLN A 71 12.22 -7.18 -7.73
C GLN A 71 12.24 -6.07 -8.80
N PRO A 72 13.41 -5.66 -9.33
CA PRO A 72 13.52 -4.55 -10.27
C PRO A 72 12.66 -4.72 -11.53
N ALA A 73 12.57 -5.93 -12.08
CA ALA A 73 11.73 -6.22 -13.24
C ALA A 73 10.24 -6.00 -12.94
N ARG A 74 9.77 -6.42 -11.76
CA ARG A 74 8.38 -6.21 -11.31
C ARG A 74 8.09 -4.73 -11.10
N LEU A 75 9.02 -3.97 -10.52
CA LEU A 75 8.87 -2.52 -10.35
C LEU A 75 8.75 -1.81 -11.69
N LYS A 76 9.60 -2.15 -12.68
CA LYS A 76 9.52 -1.60 -14.05
C LYS A 76 8.17 -1.88 -14.69
N GLY A 77 7.65 -3.10 -14.56
CA GLY A 77 6.32 -3.47 -15.07
C GLY A 77 5.20 -2.65 -14.44
N ILE A 78 5.24 -2.47 -13.12
CA ILE A 78 4.26 -1.66 -12.39
C ILE A 78 4.36 -0.19 -12.78
N THR A 79 5.57 0.38 -12.85
CA THR A 79 5.78 1.77 -13.30
C THR A 79 5.22 1.99 -14.70
N LYS A 80 5.49 1.07 -15.63
CA LYS A 80 4.93 1.13 -16.98
C LYS A 80 3.40 1.08 -16.95
N PHE A 81 2.80 0.15 -16.24
CA PHE A 81 1.35 0.02 -16.10
C PHE A 81 0.71 1.31 -15.59
N ILE A 82 1.29 1.94 -14.57
CA ILE A 82 0.80 3.22 -14.02
C ILE A 82 0.93 4.34 -15.07
N ASN A 83 2.07 4.44 -15.74
CA ASN A 83 2.33 5.49 -16.73
C ASN A 83 1.44 5.35 -17.98
N ASP A 84 1.01 4.12 -18.30
CA ASP A 84 0.06 3.83 -19.38
C ASP A 84 -1.43 4.06 -18.95
N GLY A 85 -1.67 4.64 -17.76
CA GLY A 85 -3.02 4.95 -17.25
C GLY A 85 -3.66 3.85 -16.43
N GLY A 86 -2.93 2.78 -16.12
CA GLY A 86 -3.39 1.72 -15.22
C GLY A 86 -3.46 2.17 -13.76
N TYR A 87 -4.34 1.52 -12.97
CA TYR A 87 -4.54 1.84 -11.57
C TYR A 87 -4.73 0.59 -10.72
N PHE A 88 -4.44 0.71 -9.44
CA PHE A 88 -4.62 -0.35 -8.44
C PHE A 88 -5.65 0.11 -7.40
N PRO A 89 -6.85 -0.49 -7.38
CA PRO A 89 -7.90 -0.11 -6.42
C PRO A 89 -7.63 -0.62 -4.99
N ASN A 90 -6.73 -1.58 -4.84
CA ASN A 90 -6.40 -2.17 -3.55
C ASN A 90 -5.57 -1.22 -2.69
N SER A 91 -5.95 -1.08 -1.42
CA SER A 91 -5.22 -0.26 -0.45
C SER A 91 -3.79 -0.75 -0.22
N ILE A 92 -2.89 0.20 0.07
CA ILE A 92 -1.63 -0.10 0.75
C ILE A 92 -1.95 -0.25 2.23
N ILE A 93 -1.42 -1.29 2.88
CA ILE A 93 -1.65 -1.53 4.30
C ILE A 93 -0.37 -1.18 5.06
N VAL A 94 -0.50 -0.29 6.03
CA VAL A 94 0.62 0.18 6.84
C VAL A 94 0.32 0.09 8.33
N ASN A 95 1.36 0.06 9.14
CA ASN A 95 1.26 0.19 10.59
C ASN A 95 2.22 1.26 11.08
N PHE A 96 1.71 2.20 11.86
CA PHE A 96 2.52 3.14 12.60
C PHE A 96 2.90 2.52 13.93
N SER A 97 4.04 1.85 13.98
CA SER A 97 4.52 1.18 15.19
C SER A 97 5.55 2.03 15.90
N GLY A 98 5.65 1.84 17.21
CA GLY A 98 6.75 2.29 18.02
C GLY A 98 6.38 3.11 19.23
N LYS A 99 7.37 3.24 20.11
CA LYS A 99 7.29 3.86 21.44
C LYS A 99 6.93 5.36 21.41
N ASN A 100 6.96 6.01 20.26
CA ASN A 100 6.63 7.44 20.12
C ASN A 100 5.12 7.60 19.85
N LYS A 101 4.35 7.88 20.88
CA LYS A 101 2.90 8.13 20.85
C LYS A 101 2.46 9.33 19.99
N ASN A 102 3.39 10.10 19.43
CA ASN A 102 3.10 11.35 18.71
C ASN A 102 3.15 11.23 17.18
N LYS A 103 3.25 10.02 16.63
CA LYS A 103 3.35 9.82 15.16
C LYS A 103 2.05 10.12 14.45
N LEU A 104 0.91 9.75 15.06
CA LEU A 104 -0.43 9.97 14.55
C LEU A 104 -1.26 10.76 15.56
N HIS A 105 -2.10 11.66 15.05
CA HIS A 105 -3.16 12.30 15.81
C HIS A 105 -4.39 12.41 14.92
N PHE A 106 -5.53 11.88 15.37
CA PHE A 106 -6.79 11.98 14.64
C PHE A 106 -7.66 13.07 15.27
N GLU A 107 -7.92 14.10 14.49
CA GLU A 107 -8.83 15.17 14.85
C GLU A 107 -10.24 14.83 14.35
N PHE A 108 -11.11 14.47 15.29
CA PHE A 108 -12.47 14.07 15.00
C PHE A 108 -13.34 15.27 14.61
N PHE A 109 -14.17 15.10 13.57
CA PHE A 109 -15.17 16.10 13.17
C PHE A 109 -16.60 15.64 13.45
N LYS A 110 -17.01 14.48 12.92
CA LYS A 110 -18.38 13.99 13.06
C LYS A 110 -18.53 12.51 12.80
N THR A 111 -19.66 11.97 13.26
CA THR A 111 -20.21 10.67 12.85
C THR A 111 -21.46 10.85 12.00
N THR A 112 -21.94 9.80 11.36
CA THR A 112 -23.21 9.77 10.62
C THR A 112 -24.19 8.82 11.32
N LYS A 113 -25.50 8.96 11.02
CA LYS A 113 -26.55 8.14 11.66
C LYS A 113 -26.42 6.64 11.38
N ASN A 114 -25.87 6.27 10.23
CA ASN A 114 -25.85 4.90 9.73
C ASN A 114 -24.46 4.27 9.78
N SER A 115 -23.50 4.89 10.45
CA SER A 115 -22.14 4.37 10.56
C SER A 115 -21.53 4.70 11.92
N SER A 116 -20.83 3.74 12.50
CA SER A 116 -20.00 3.93 13.68
C SER A 116 -18.64 4.55 13.37
N SER A 117 -18.28 4.64 12.08
CA SER A 117 -17.03 5.27 11.66
C SER A 117 -17.03 6.76 11.93
N LYS A 118 -15.85 7.31 12.20
CA LYS A 118 -15.66 8.72 12.50
C LYS A 118 -14.95 9.41 11.35
N LEU A 119 -15.48 10.53 10.89
CA LEU A 119 -14.83 11.39 9.91
C LEU A 119 -13.96 12.42 10.62
N GLY A 120 -12.76 12.67 10.09
CA GLY A 120 -11.84 13.64 10.67
C GLY A 120 -10.63 13.92 9.80
N VAL A 121 -9.61 14.51 10.40
CA VAL A 121 -8.29 14.73 9.80
C VAL A 121 -7.25 13.91 10.57
N LEU A 122 -6.49 13.14 9.84
CA LEU A 122 -5.33 12.42 10.37
C LEU A 122 -4.09 13.29 10.18
N LYS A 123 -3.43 13.62 11.29
CA LYS A 123 -2.19 14.40 11.35
C LYS A 123 -1.02 13.45 11.58
N ILE A 124 -0.20 13.27 10.56
CA ILE A 124 0.94 12.36 10.56
C ILE A 124 2.22 13.18 10.74
N THR A 125 3.12 12.76 11.61
CA THR A 125 4.45 13.36 11.71
C THR A 125 5.18 13.19 10.38
N ASN A 126 5.73 14.25 9.81
CA ASN A 126 6.50 14.20 8.58
C ASN A 126 7.94 13.79 8.88
N ALA A 127 8.18 12.48 8.95
CA ALA A 127 9.48 11.90 9.28
C ALA A 127 9.73 10.63 8.46
N TYR A 128 11.01 10.33 8.19
CA TYR A 128 11.38 9.15 7.41
C TYR A 128 11.07 7.86 8.14
N ALA A 129 10.59 6.87 7.39
CA ALA A 129 10.43 5.47 7.83
C ALA A 129 9.65 5.30 9.14
N ILE A 130 8.55 6.02 9.31
CA ILE A 130 7.68 5.93 10.49
C ILE A 130 6.50 4.98 10.29
N ALA A 131 6.13 4.68 9.03
CA ALA A 131 5.03 3.81 8.65
C ALA A 131 5.58 2.49 8.09
N TYR A 132 5.37 1.40 8.80
CA TYR A 132 5.76 0.08 8.32
C TYR A 132 4.75 -0.45 7.29
N ILE A 133 5.22 -0.80 6.09
CA ILE A 133 4.37 -1.31 5.01
C ILE A 133 4.16 -2.81 5.23
N ILE A 134 2.91 -3.22 5.51
CA ILE A 134 2.53 -4.63 5.67
C ILE A 134 2.23 -5.25 4.30
N ASP A 135 1.39 -4.59 3.49
CA ASP A 135 1.10 -5.03 2.12
C ASP A 135 1.15 -3.88 1.12
N GLY A 136 1.39 -4.23 -0.14
CA GLY A 136 1.41 -3.30 -1.26
C GLY A 136 2.77 -2.68 -1.58
N GLN A 137 3.87 -3.16 -0.98
CA GLN A 137 5.21 -2.62 -1.21
C GLN A 137 5.56 -2.46 -2.70
N HIS A 138 5.33 -3.47 -3.53
CA HIS A 138 5.66 -3.38 -4.96
C HIS A 138 4.82 -2.35 -5.70
N ARG A 139 3.54 -2.19 -5.31
CA ARG A 139 2.64 -1.15 -5.86
C ARG A 139 3.16 0.23 -5.51
N LEU A 140 3.48 0.47 -4.24
CA LEU A 140 4.01 1.76 -3.78
C LEU A 140 5.36 2.08 -4.42
N TYR A 141 6.34 1.16 -4.34
CA TYR A 141 7.67 1.41 -4.91
C TYR A 141 7.67 1.46 -6.45
N GLY A 142 6.65 0.91 -7.13
CA GLY A 142 6.42 1.11 -8.55
C GLY A 142 6.15 2.58 -8.92
N TYR A 143 5.55 3.36 -8.01
CA TYR A 143 5.38 4.80 -8.21
C TYR A 143 6.70 5.59 -8.14
N ALA A 144 7.75 5.09 -7.51
CA ALA A 144 9.00 5.83 -7.30
C ALA A 144 9.65 6.38 -8.58
N ASN A 145 9.37 5.75 -9.73
CA ASN A 145 9.84 6.20 -11.05
C ASN A 145 8.68 6.64 -11.97
N SER A 146 7.44 6.70 -11.47
CA SER A 146 6.29 7.13 -12.25
C SER A 146 6.21 8.65 -12.33
N GLN A 147 5.76 9.16 -13.47
CA GLN A 147 5.42 10.58 -13.64
C GLN A 147 4.24 11.02 -12.78
N TYR A 148 3.46 10.07 -12.27
CA TYR A 148 2.25 10.34 -11.47
C TYR A 148 2.50 10.23 -9.95
N LYS A 149 3.74 10.12 -9.49
CA LYS A 149 4.06 9.92 -8.06
C LYS A 149 3.61 11.10 -7.16
N ASP A 150 3.56 12.31 -7.73
CA ASP A 150 3.21 13.55 -7.01
C ASP A 150 1.78 14.04 -7.32
N SER A 151 1.07 13.39 -8.25
CA SER A 151 -0.25 13.83 -8.72
C SER A 151 -1.37 12.80 -8.52
N ASN A 152 -1.04 11.50 -8.49
CA ASN A 152 -2.01 10.50 -8.11
C ASN A 152 -2.16 10.46 -6.59
N THR A 153 -3.33 10.01 -6.13
CA THR A 153 -3.55 9.59 -4.75
C THR A 153 -3.82 8.10 -4.69
N ILE A 154 -3.30 7.43 -3.69
CA ILE A 154 -3.48 5.99 -3.49
C ILE A 154 -4.18 5.71 -2.16
N PRO A 155 -5.11 4.73 -2.12
CA PRO A 155 -5.82 4.38 -0.90
C PRO A 155 -4.88 3.68 0.09
N VAL A 156 -5.00 4.05 1.36
CA VAL A 156 -4.23 3.49 2.47
C VAL A 156 -5.17 3.06 3.59
N VAL A 157 -4.90 1.89 4.16
CA VAL A 157 -5.44 1.46 5.45
C VAL A 157 -4.28 1.41 6.44
N ALA A 158 -4.35 2.23 7.47
CA ALA A 158 -3.30 2.38 8.46
C ALA A 158 -3.76 1.89 9.83
N PHE A 159 -2.97 1.05 10.45
CA PHE A 159 -3.11 0.67 11.85
C PHE A 159 -2.16 1.52 12.71
N ASP A 160 -2.49 1.66 13.98
CA ASP A 160 -1.65 2.33 14.98
C ASP A 160 -1.36 1.38 16.14
N GLY A 161 -0.10 0.99 16.26
CA GLY A 161 0.38 0.21 17.40
C GLY A 161 0.20 -1.30 17.31
N LEU A 162 0.02 -1.89 16.12
CA LEU A 162 0.16 -3.35 15.97
C LEU A 162 1.57 -3.77 16.39
N ASP A 163 1.67 -4.77 17.23
CA ASP A 163 2.95 -5.37 17.58
C ASP A 163 3.53 -6.22 16.43
N SER A 164 4.74 -6.75 16.62
CA SER A 164 5.43 -7.52 15.57
C SER A 164 4.71 -8.81 15.18
N ILE A 165 4.05 -9.45 16.15
CA ILE A 165 3.32 -10.72 15.93
C ILE A 165 2.04 -10.43 15.15
N GLU A 166 1.31 -9.40 15.55
CA GLU A 166 0.08 -8.95 14.88
C GLU A 166 0.35 -8.52 13.43
N GLN A 167 1.45 -7.80 13.19
CA GLN A 167 1.88 -7.41 11.84
C GLN A 167 2.20 -8.63 10.97
N LEU A 168 2.95 -9.60 11.53
CA LEU A 168 3.29 -10.84 10.84
C LEU A 168 2.03 -11.66 10.52
N GLN A 169 1.14 -11.82 11.49
CA GLN A 169 -0.12 -12.55 11.30
C GLN A 169 -0.95 -11.90 10.19
N LEU A 170 -1.15 -10.58 10.25
CA LEU A 170 -1.88 -9.84 9.22
C LEU A 170 -1.26 -10.01 7.81
N PHE A 171 0.08 -9.96 7.72
CA PHE A 171 0.78 -10.20 6.45
C PHE A 171 0.52 -11.63 5.94
N MET A 172 0.58 -12.64 6.80
CA MET A 172 0.32 -14.04 6.42
C MET A 172 -1.13 -14.21 5.96
N ASP A 173 -2.09 -13.72 6.73
CA ASP A 173 -3.52 -13.84 6.43
C ASP A 173 -3.87 -13.22 5.06
N ILE A 174 -3.29 -12.06 4.76
CA ILE A 174 -3.48 -11.41 3.45
C ILE A 174 -2.90 -12.25 2.32
N ASN A 175 -1.68 -12.79 2.49
CA ASN A 175 -1.01 -13.53 1.43
C ASN A 175 -1.56 -14.96 1.24
N GLU A 176 -1.94 -15.64 2.31
CA GLU A 176 -2.49 -17.01 2.26
C GLU A 176 -3.89 -17.03 1.65
N ASN A 177 -4.70 -15.99 1.90
CA ASN A 177 -6.04 -15.88 1.35
C ASN A 177 -6.08 -15.30 -0.07
N GLN A 178 -4.98 -14.79 -0.60
CA GLN A 178 -4.84 -14.38 -2.00
C GLN A 178 -4.61 -15.60 -2.91
N LYS A 179 -5.65 -16.42 -3.14
CA LYS A 179 -5.59 -17.46 -4.17
C LYS A 179 -5.43 -16.80 -5.54
N ALA A 180 -4.44 -17.25 -6.31
CA ALA A 180 -4.35 -16.87 -7.71
C ALA A 180 -5.65 -17.28 -8.43
N VAL A 181 -6.23 -16.37 -9.21
CA VAL A 181 -7.34 -16.68 -10.10
C VAL A 181 -6.92 -17.86 -10.97
N SER A 182 -7.72 -18.94 -11.00
CA SER A 182 -7.40 -20.13 -11.81
C SER A 182 -7.23 -19.72 -13.28
N ALA A 183 -6.39 -20.44 -14.01
CA ALA A 183 -6.19 -20.17 -15.44
C ALA A 183 -7.52 -20.23 -16.21
N THR A 184 -8.38 -21.19 -15.88
CA THR A 184 -9.70 -21.35 -16.48
C THR A 184 -10.59 -20.14 -16.22
N LEU A 185 -10.75 -19.70 -14.93
CA LEU A 185 -11.58 -18.53 -14.63
C LEU A 185 -11.05 -17.26 -15.30
N ARG A 186 -9.72 -17.12 -15.43
CA ARG A 186 -9.14 -15.97 -16.15
C ARG A 186 -9.50 -15.99 -17.63
N LEU A 187 -9.50 -17.15 -18.27
CA LEU A 187 -9.91 -17.30 -19.66
C LEU A 187 -11.38 -16.97 -19.84
N ASP A 188 -12.26 -17.47 -18.99
CA ASP A 188 -13.68 -17.18 -19.00
C ASP A 188 -13.94 -15.66 -18.89
N LEU A 189 -13.24 -14.98 -17.96
CA LEU A 189 -13.34 -13.54 -17.76
C LEU A 189 -12.74 -12.74 -18.94
N GLU A 190 -11.67 -13.20 -19.59
CA GLU A 190 -11.10 -12.58 -20.79
C GLU A 190 -12.06 -12.71 -21.98
N GLU A 191 -12.77 -13.82 -22.11
CA GLU A 191 -13.82 -14.00 -23.09
C GLU A 191 -14.94 -12.98 -22.89
N ASP A 192 -15.53 -12.92 -21.69
CA ASP A 192 -16.62 -12.00 -21.37
C ASP A 192 -16.25 -10.52 -21.58
N LEU A 193 -15.04 -10.14 -21.15
CA LEU A 193 -14.58 -8.74 -21.24
C LEU A 193 -14.24 -8.26 -22.64
N TYR A 194 -13.76 -9.15 -23.50
CA TYR A 194 -13.17 -8.74 -24.77
C TYR A 194 -13.96 -9.18 -26.00
N TRP A 195 -15.05 -9.94 -25.85
CA TRP A 195 -15.84 -10.46 -26.95
C TRP A 195 -16.32 -9.35 -27.89
N ASP A 196 -16.90 -8.29 -27.33
CA ASP A 196 -17.42 -7.13 -28.08
C ASP A 196 -16.46 -5.94 -28.13
N SER A 197 -15.19 -6.14 -27.81
CA SER A 197 -14.19 -5.07 -27.80
C SER A 197 -14.04 -4.44 -29.20
N PRO A 198 -13.99 -3.11 -29.35
CA PRO A 198 -13.71 -2.43 -30.61
C PRO A 198 -12.28 -2.72 -31.11
N VAL A 199 -11.37 -3.16 -30.23
CA VAL A 199 -9.97 -3.45 -30.56
C VAL A 199 -9.82 -4.89 -31.05
N ALA A 200 -9.38 -5.07 -32.30
CA ALA A 200 -9.25 -6.38 -32.93
C ALA A 200 -8.33 -7.35 -32.15
N ALA A 201 -7.23 -6.84 -31.57
CA ALA A 201 -6.32 -7.66 -30.76
C ALA A 201 -6.98 -8.19 -29.47
N SER A 202 -7.91 -7.44 -28.89
CA SER A 202 -8.67 -7.86 -27.71
C SER A 202 -9.71 -8.94 -28.06
N ARG A 203 -10.44 -8.78 -29.18
CA ARG A 203 -11.35 -9.84 -29.68
C ARG A 203 -10.62 -11.13 -30.00
N LEU A 204 -9.38 -11.05 -30.51
CA LEU A 204 -8.57 -12.23 -30.78
C LEU A 204 -8.19 -12.98 -29.50
N LYS A 205 -8.02 -12.26 -28.37
CA LYS A 205 -7.83 -12.89 -27.03
C LYS A 205 -9.08 -13.64 -26.60
N ALA A 206 -10.26 -13.02 -26.70
CA ALA A 206 -11.54 -13.66 -26.37
C ALA A 206 -11.75 -14.94 -27.18
N LEU A 207 -11.53 -14.90 -28.50
CA LEU A 207 -11.63 -16.07 -29.37
C LEU A 207 -10.66 -17.20 -28.99
N ARG A 208 -9.42 -16.88 -28.56
CA ARG A 208 -8.47 -17.90 -28.09
C ARG A 208 -8.90 -18.51 -26.76
N SER A 209 -9.53 -17.72 -25.89
CA SER A 209 -10.03 -18.18 -24.59
C SER A 209 -11.22 -19.12 -24.75
N SER A 210 -12.09 -18.92 -25.74
CA SER A 210 -13.27 -19.75 -25.99
C SER A 210 -12.95 -21.11 -26.65
N ILE A 211 -11.71 -21.35 -27.11
CA ILE A 211 -11.30 -22.58 -27.82
C ILE A 211 -10.56 -23.59 -26.88
N ILE A 212 -10.20 -23.17 -25.68
CA ILE A 212 -9.47 -23.96 -24.69
C ILE A 212 -10.41 -24.54 -23.64
#